data_91de5c45587af12628ada21a7d871b08
#
_entry.id   91de5c45587af12628ada21a7d871b08
#
_cell.length_a   1.000
_cell.length_b   1.000
_cell.length_c   1.000
_cell.angle_alpha   90.00
_cell.angle_beta   90.00
_cell.angle_gamma   90.00
#
_symmetry.space_group_name_H-M   'P 1'
#
loop_
_entity.id
_entity.type
_entity.pdbx_description
1 polymer ?
#
loop_
_entity_poly.entity_id
_entity_poly.type
_entity_poly.pdbx_seq_one_letter_code
_entity_poly.pdbx_strand_id
1 'polypeptide(L)'
;FSAITIEGGLISPDQVVKVASTTPDQKAAAEYSCPKGVSLRDEITRYFQIGKAIWKSFASIETPSREQTEVFVEELLNSAFGFELRKAGPRTRGDRRFAIAFEGSDGRVPVVVTAPLSPEEDGKSKDAFTVGRTQFGDGANGRIAKRSAALLLQDWLNANADFYWGLVFAGDRVRLMRDNASFTRPAFIEADLGAIFRDDMFAEFTAWWLLAHASRFGQAGAPPSEAPLEHWREAGMEAGTAVRDKLRGNVESALLAIGKGLLGHNPELRRKIDDNELSMQSLFEQMLRTVYRLIFLAVAEDRDLLH
;
A
#
# COMPACT_ATOMS: atom_id res chain seq x y z
N PHE A 1 10.62 -6.84 0.73
CA PHE A 1 9.81 -7.11 1.93
C PHE A 1 8.93 -8.32 1.65
N SER A 2 9.04 -9.35 2.46
CA SER A 2 8.23 -10.58 2.30
C SER A 2 6.92 -10.53 3.09
N ALA A 3 6.89 -9.75 4.17
CA ALA A 3 5.73 -9.56 5.03
C ALA A 3 4.94 -8.26 4.73
N ILE A 4 5.35 -7.48 3.72
CA ILE A 4 4.64 -6.27 3.28
C ILE A 4 4.28 -6.41 1.81
N THR A 5 3.00 -6.30 1.50
CA THR A 5 2.45 -6.33 0.14
C THR A 5 1.93 -4.94 -0.24
N ILE A 6 2.27 -4.48 -1.44
CA ILE A 6 1.82 -3.18 -1.98
C ILE A 6 1.00 -3.45 -3.23
N GLU A 7 -0.26 -3.03 -3.21
CA GLU A 7 -1.19 -3.19 -4.31
C GLU A 7 -1.76 -1.85 -4.78
N GLY A 8 -2.01 -1.73 -6.08
CA GLY A 8 -2.67 -0.57 -6.68
C GLY A 8 -1.83 0.72 -6.69
N GLY A 9 -0.54 0.66 -6.34
CA GLY A 9 0.37 1.79 -6.44
C GLY A 9 0.06 2.94 -5.48
N LEU A 10 -0.48 2.65 -4.30
CA LEU A 10 -0.85 3.64 -3.29
C LEU A 10 0.35 4.50 -2.87
N ILE A 11 1.45 3.84 -2.53
CA ILE A 11 2.79 4.43 -2.41
C ILE A 11 3.71 3.51 -3.23
N SER A 12 4.63 4.07 -4.01
CA SER A 12 5.50 3.24 -4.84
C SER A 12 6.43 2.37 -3.97
N PRO A 13 6.76 1.14 -4.40
CA PRO A 13 7.72 0.29 -3.68
C PRO A 13 9.06 0.99 -3.40
N ASP A 14 9.56 1.75 -4.36
CA ASP A 14 10.80 2.53 -4.20
C ASP A 14 10.67 3.60 -3.11
N GLN A 15 9.50 4.22 -2.98
CA GLN A 15 9.24 5.19 -1.92
C GLN A 15 9.16 4.50 -0.55
N VAL A 16 8.59 3.31 -0.46
CA VAL A 16 8.56 2.52 0.78
C VAL A 16 10.00 2.13 1.20
N VAL A 17 10.83 1.72 0.25
CA VAL A 17 12.26 1.44 0.51
C VAL A 17 13.00 2.68 0.99
N LYS A 18 12.78 3.84 0.36
CA LYS A 18 13.34 5.12 0.83
C LYS A 18 12.92 5.44 2.26
N VAL A 19 11.63 5.30 2.56
CA VAL A 19 11.09 5.50 3.90
C VAL A 19 11.76 4.53 4.89
N ALA A 20 11.86 3.25 4.57
CA ALA A 20 12.48 2.23 5.42
C ALA A 20 13.98 2.44 5.66
N SER A 21 14.68 3.04 4.71
CA SER A 21 16.13 3.29 4.82
C SER A 21 16.51 4.49 5.68
N THR A 22 15.54 5.16 6.31
CA THR A 22 15.74 6.34 7.16
C THR A 22 16.55 7.46 6.47
N THR A 23 16.23 7.72 5.19
CA THR A 23 16.87 8.79 4.43
C THR A 23 16.46 10.19 4.94
N PRO A 24 17.19 11.26 4.60
CA PRO A 24 16.87 12.64 5.02
C PRO A 24 15.47 13.14 4.66
N ASP A 25 14.80 12.52 3.69
CA ASP A 25 13.40 12.79 3.31
C ASP A 25 12.39 12.32 4.37
N GLN A 26 12.84 11.48 5.28
CA GLN A 26 12.14 11.16 6.52
C GLN A 26 12.57 12.18 7.55
N LYS A 27 11.79 13.15 7.72
CA LYS A 27 12.09 14.17 8.69
C LYS A 27 12.34 13.62 10.08
N ALA A 28 13.09 14.41 10.81
CA ALA A 28 13.70 14.15 12.09
C ALA A 28 12.85 13.31 13.06
N ALA A 29 13.51 12.57 13.93
CA ALA A 29 12.94 11.84 15.06
C ALA A 29 11.81 12.60 15.79
N ALA A 30 11.86 13.93 15.79
CA ALA A 30 10.83 14.81 16.36
C ALA A 30 9.45 14.65 15.68
N GLU A 31 9.36 14.31 14.41
CA GLU A 31 8.07 14.11 13.73
C GLU A 31 7.35 12.82 14.16
N TYR A 32 8.09 11.88 14.71
CA TYR A 32 7.57 10.66 15.32
C TYR A 32 7.44 10.76 16.84
N SER A 33 7.49 11.99 17.38
CA SER A 33 7.43 12.25 18.83
C SER A 33 8.51 11.53 19.63
N CYS A 34 9.67 11.23 19.03
CA CYS A 34 10.77 10.61 19.72
C CYS A 34 11.32 11.53 20.80
N PRO A 35 11.65 11.01 21.99
CA PRO A 35 12.26 11.79 23.07
C PRO A 35 13.60 12.41 22.63
N LYS A 36 13.92 13.59 23.17
CA LYS A 36 15.22 14.23 22.91
C LYS A 36 16.38 13.32 23.32
N GLY A 37 17.32 13.13 22.40
CA GLY A 37 18.51 12.30 22.59
C GLY A 37 18.33 10.82 22.30
N VAL A 38 17.13 10.39 21.92
CA VAL A 38 16.86 9.02 21.45
C VAL A 38 16.89 9.02 19.94
N SER A 39 17.62 8.07 19.33
CA SER A 39 17.59 7.91 17.89
C SER A 39 16.27 7.28 17.44
N LEU A 40 15.84 7.60 16.22
CA LEU A 40 14.64 6.99 15.62
C LEU A 40 14.74 5.46 15.60
N ARG A 41 15.93 4.93 15.34
CA ARG A 41 16.18 3.48 15.32
C ARG A 41 16.01 2.84 16.70
N ASP A 42 16.49 3.49 17.76
CA ASP A 42 16.35 2.97 19.11
C ASP A 42 14.89 2.98 19.54
N GLU A 43 14.14 4.03 19.16
CA GLU A 43 12.72 4.13 19.45
C GLU A 43 11.92 3.06 18.67
N ILE A 44 12.19 2.82 17.39
CA ILE A 44 11.58 1.75 16.62
C ILE A 44 11.91 0.39 17.24
N THR A 45 13.15 0.18 17.71
CA THR A 45 13.54 -1.06 18.38
C THR A 45 12.73 -1.29 19.64
N ARG A 46 12.53 -0.24 20.44
CA ARG A 46 11.69 -0.29 21.65
C ARG A 46 10.24 -0.67 21.29
N TYR A 47 9.66 -0.02 20.30
CA TYR A 47 8.29 -0.31 19.87
C TYR A 47 8.14 -1.68 19.24
N PHE A 48 9.16 -2.20 18.56
CA PHE A 48 9.17 -3.57 18.09
C PHE A 48 9.03 -4.58 19.24
N GLN A 49 9.77 -4.39 20.34
CA GLN A 49 9.67 -5.27 21.50
C GLN A 49 8.31 -5.16 22.19
N ILE A 50 7.77 -3.95 22.32
CA ILE A 50 6.42 -3.73 22.88
C ILE A 50 5.37 -4.42 22.00
N GLY A 51 5.38 -4.19 20.69
CA GLY A 51 4.44 -4.79 19.75
C GLY A 51 4.54 -6.30 19.73
N LYS A 52 5.75 -6.86 19.79
CA LYS A 52 5.97 -8.31 19.87
C LYS A 52 5.41 -8.92 21.16
N ALA A 53 5.52 -8.23 22.30
CA ALA A 53 4.95 -8.70 23.56
C ALA A 53 3.42 -8.72 23.51
N ILE A 54 2.80 -7.66 22.99
CA ILE A 54 1.35 -7.57 22.80
C ILE A 54 0.85 -8.66 21.84
N TRP A 55 1.53 -8.82 20.69
CA TRP A 55 1.20 -9.85 19.71
C TRP A 55 1.30 -11.28 20.30
N LYS A 56 2.32 -11.59 21.13
CA LYS A 56 2.44 -12.90 21.77
C LYS A 56 1.21 -13.26 22.60
N SER A 57 0.65 -12.29 23.32
CA SER A 57 -0.58 -12.50 24.09
C SER A 57 -1.77 -12.79 23.17
N PHE A 58 -1.90 -12.07 22.07
CA PHE A 58 -2.95 -12.29 21.07
C PHE A 58 -2.77 -13.63 20.36
N ALA A 59 -1.56 -13.98 19.93
CA ALA A 59 -1.23 -15.22 19.21
C ALA A 59 -1.43 -16.49 20.06
N SER A 60 -1.52 -16.36 21.39
CA SER A 60 -1.85 -17.48 22.29
C SER A 60 -3.32 -17.90 22.22
N ILE A 61 -4.18 -17.11 21.58
CA ILE A 61 -5.62 -17.40 21.42
C ILE A 61 -5.78 -18.21 20.14
N GLU A 62 -6.24 -19.46 20.25
CA GLU A 62 -6.34 -20.38 19.11
C GLU A 62 -7.29 -19.89 18.01
N THR A 63 -8.43 -19.32 18.38
CA THR A 63 -9.43 -18.76 17.45
C THR A 63 -9.91 -17.41 17.95
N PRO A 64 -9.15 -16.33 17.72
CA PRO A 64 -9.51 -15.04 18.24
C PRO A 64 -10.85 -14.54 17.67
N SER A 65 -11.72 -14.05 18.54
CA SER A 65 -12.93 -13.36 18.12
C SER A 65 -12.61 -11.95 17.59
N ARG A 66 -13.63 -11.30 17.02
CA ARG A 66 -13.52 -9.88 16.63
C ARG A 66 -13.22 -8.99 17.84
N GLU A 67 -13.89 -9.19 18.97
CA GLU A 67 -13.72 -8.42 20.20
C GLU A 67 -12.30 -8.59 20.75
N GLN A 68 -11.75 -9.80 20.70
CA GLN A 68 -10.36 -10.06 21.11
C GLN A 68 -9.37 -9.40 20.14
N THR A 69 -9.69 -9.37 18.84
CA THR A 69 -8.91 -8.62 17.86
C THR A 69 -9.00 -7.11 18.11
N GLU A 70 -10.15 -6.58 18.50
CA GLU A 70 -10.30 -5.16 18.86
C GLU A 70 -9.42 -4.79 20.06
N VAL A 71 -9.34 -5.63 21.09
CA VAL A 71 -8.45 -5.42 22.24
C VAL A 71 -6.98 -5.42 21.80
N PHE A 72 -6.58 -6.38 20.99
CA PHE A 72 -5.22 -6.44 20.43
C PHE A 72 -4.88 -5.17 19.64
N VAL A 73 -5.76 -4.74 18.74
CA VAL A 73 -5.55 -3.56 17.89
C VAL A 73 -5.46 -2.28 18.70
N GLU A 74 -6.36 -2.11 19.69
CA GLU A 74 -6.36 -0.94 20.57
C GLU A 74 -5.05 -0.85 21.36
N GLU A 75 -4.61 -1.95 21.98
CA GLU A 75 -3.38 -2.00 22.73
C GLU A 75 -2.15 -1.78 21.86
N LEU A 76 -2.08 -2.43 20.68
CA LEU A 76 -0.96 -2.31 19.76
C LEU A 76 -0.80 -0.88 19.23
N LEU A 77 -1.88 -0.28 18.72
CA LEU A 77 -1.82 1.05 18.11
C LEU A 77 -1.53 2.13 19.14
N ASN A 78 -2.13 2.05 20.33
CA ASN A 78 -1.88 3.01 21.40
C ASN A 78 -0.46 2.87 21.99
N SER A 79 0.03 1.65 22.20
CA SER A 79 1.30 1.42 22.89
C SER A 79 2.53 1.47 21.98
N ALA A 80 2.37 1.15 20.67
CA ALA A 80 3.51 1.01 19.76
C ALA A 80 3.48 1.95 18.54
N PHE A 81 2.33 2.51 18.17
CA PHE A 81 2.20 3.33 16.95
C PHE A 81 1.79 4.79 17.22
N GLY A 82 1.76 5.20 18.49
CA GLY A 82 1.51 6.58 18.88
C GLY A 82 0.08 7.06 18.69
N PHE A 83 -0.90 6.15 18.57
CA PHE A 83 -2.31 6.51 18.51
C PHE A 83 -2.90 6.75 19.91
N GLU A 84 -3.95 7.54 19.94
CA GLU A 84 -4.92 7.63 21.02
C GLU A 84 -6.28 7.22 20.46
N LEU A 85 -6.51 5.90 20.39
CA LEU A 85 -7.74 5.37 19.82
C LEU A 85 -8.92 5.60 20.76
N ARG A 86 -10.06 5.99 20.14
CA ARG A 86 -11.35 6.08 20.81
C ARG A 86 -12.32 5.10 20.16
N LYS A 87 -13.11 4.39 20.93
CA LYS A 87 -14.18 3.53 20.40
C LYS A 87 -15.21 4.40 19.68
N ALA A 88 -15.38 4.11 18.40
CA ALA A 88 -16.23 4.93 17.54
C ALA A 88 -17.68 4.49 17.55
N GLY A 89 -17.95 3.18 17.58
CA GLY A 89 -19.25 2.62 17.35
C GLY A 89 -19.76 2.87 15.92
N PRO A 90 -21.03 2.54 15.66
CA PRO A 90 -21.60 2.75 14.34
C PRO A 90 -21.70 4.24 13.98
N ARG A 91 -21.13 4.61 12.84
CA ARG A 91 -21.22 5.96 12.27
C ARG A 91 -22.25 6.02 11.15
N THR A 92 -22.89 7.16 10.98
CA THR A 92 -23.88 7.39 9.93
C THR A 92 -23.42 8.49 9.00
N ARG A 93 -23.50 8.25 7.67
CA ARG A 93 -23.28 9.26 6.64
C ARG A 93 -24.37 9.14 5.58
N GLY A 94 -25.20 10.19 5.45
CA GLY A 94 -26.45 10.10 4.72
C GLY A 94 -27.39 9.07 5.36
N ASP A 95 -27.90 8.17 4.57
CA ASP A 95 -28.76 7.05 4.98
C ASP A 95 -27.99 5.75 5.28
N ARG A 96 -26.65 5.77 5.16
CA ARG A 96 -25.79 4.60 5.35
C ARG A 96 -25.15 4.59 6.73
N ARG A 97 -25.03 3.39 7.31
CA ARG A 97 -24.42 3.14 8.60
C ARG A 97 -23.16 2.28 8.44
N PHE A 98 -22.10 2.69 9.13
CA PHE A 98 -20.78 2.08 9.06
C PHE A 98 -20.32 1.64 10.45
N ALA A 99 -19.89 0.39 10.58
CA ALA A 99 -19.35 -0.15 11.83
C ALA A 99 -17.85 0.13 11.93
N ILE A 100 -17.50 1.34 12.33
CA ILE A 100 -16.13 1.73 12.61
C ILE A 100 -15.82 1.32 14.06
N ALA A 101 -14.75 0.53 14.27
CA ALA A 101 -14.38 0.07 15.61
C ALA A 101 -13.77 1.19 16.42
N PHE A 102 -12.77 1.88 15.85
CA PHE A 102 -12.06 2.97 16.50
C PHE A 102 -11.85 4.16 15.56
N GLU A 103 -11.62 5.30 16.17
CA GLU A 103 -11.11 6.50 15.53
C GLU A 103 -9.83 6.94 16.24
N GLY A 104 -8.78 7.16 15.47
CA GLY A 104 -7.51 7.73 15.93
C GLY A 104 -7.25 9.12 15.40
N SER A 105 -6.24 9.80 15.92
CA SER A 105 -5.80 11.12 15.46
C SER A 105 -6.96 12.12 15.34
N ASP A 106 -7.71 12.29 16.43
CA ASP A 106 -8.88 13.17 16.53
C ASP A 106 -9.99 12.89 15.48
N GLY A 107 -10.21 11.60 15.21
CA GLY A 107 -11.28 11.15 14.29
C GLY A 107 -10.88 11.04 12.84
N ARG A 108 -9.63 11.34 12.49
CA ARG A 108 -9.13 11.32 11.11
C ARG A 108 -8.77 9.94 10.59
N VAL A 109 -8.48 9.00 11.48
CA VAL A 109 -8.08 7.64 11.12
C VAL A 109 -9.16 6.66 11.56
N PRO A 110 -10.08 6.30 10.67
CA PRO A 110 -11.01 5.22 10.93
C PRO A 110 -10.28 3.89 10.95
N VAL A 111 -10.60 3.07 11.95
CA VAL A 111 -10.07 1.71 12.09
C VAL A 111 -11.23 0.73 12.07
N VAL A 112 -11.21 -0.17 11.08
CA VAL A 112 -12.14 -1.29 10.97
C VAL A 112 -11.45 -2.56 11.43
N VAL A 113 -12.14 -3.37 12.20
CA VAL A 113 -11.58 -4.61 12.75
C VAL A 113 -12.50 -5.79 12.44
N THR A 114 -11.91 -6.89 12.00
CA THR A 114 -12.57 -8.19 11.86
C THR A 114 -11.75 -9.29 12.50
N ALA A 115 -12.37 -10.43 12.78
CA ALA A 115 -11.65 -11.61 13.23
C ALA A 115 -10.70 -12.11 12.12
N PRO A 116 -9.62 -12.82 12.46
CA PRO A 116 -8.79 -13.51 11.47
C PRO A 116 -9.59 -14.57 10.73
N LEU A 117 -9.05 -15.09 9.62
CA LEU A 117 -9.59 -16.27 8.96
C LEU A 117 -9.52 -17.48 9.90
N SER A 118 -10.50 -18.37 9.79
CA SER A 118 -10.35 -19.68 10.40
C SER A 118 -9.27 -20.49 9.66
N PRO A 119 -8.60 -21.46 10.32
CA PRO A 119 -7.57 -22.27 9.67
C PRO A 119 -8.04 -22.97 8.39
N GLU A 120 -9.30 -23.38 8.31
CA GLU A 120 -9.89 -23.97 7.10
C GLU A 120 -10.04 -22.98 5.93
N GLU A 121 -10.14 -21.71 6.23
CA GLU A 121 -10.31 -20.66 5.23
C GLU A 121 -8.99 -20.09 4.77
N ASP A 122 -8.04 -19.97 5.67
CA ASP A 122 -6.66 -19.58 5.37
C ASP A 122 -6.03 -20.62 4.42
N GLY A 123 -6.24 -21.91 4.68
CA GLY A 123 -5.82 -22.99 3.78
C GLY A 123 -6.42 -22.97 2.37
N LYS A 124 -7.47 -22.14 2.11
CA LYS A 124 -8.07 -21.92 0.79
C LYS A 124 -7.57 -20.66 0.10
N SER A 125 -6.52 -20.04 0.59
CA SER A 125 -5.96 -18.77 0.07
C SER A 125 -7.00 -17.66 -0.07
N LYS A 126 -7.95 -17.58 0.87
CA LYS A 126 -8.95 -16.51 0.87
C LYS A 126 -8.35 -15.24 1.48
N ASP A 127 -8.69 -14.11 0.91
CA ASP A 127 -8.32 -12.81 1.45
C ASP A 127 -9.16 -12.48 2.70
N ALA A 128 -8.51 -12.40 3.87
CA ALA A 128 -9.12 -12.13 5.16
C ALA A 128 -9.95 -10.83 5.20
N PHE A 129 -9.58 -9.86 4.40
CA PHE A 129 -10.22 -8.54 4.36
C PHE A 129 -11.44 -8.48 3.44
N THR A 130 -11.59 -9.43 2.52
CA THR A 130 -12.66 -9.46 1.51
C THR A 130 -13.68 -10.57 1.74
N VAL A 131 -13.41 -11.53 2.61
CA VAL A 131 -14.37 -12.58 2.99
C VAL A 131 -15.51 -11.95 3.80
N GLY A 132 -16.71 -11.93 3.22
CA GLY A 132 -17.87 -11.20 3.70
C GLY A 132 -18.49 -11.69 5.00
N ARG A 133 -17.75 -11.75 6.09
CA ARG A 133 -18.21 -12.22 7.40
C ARG A 133 -18.58 -11.14 8.38
N THR A 134 -18.22 -9.92 8.10
CA THR A 134 -18.56 -8.80 8.96
C THR A 134 -19.95 -8.31 8.60
N GLN A 135 -20.89 -8.50 9.52
CA GLN A 135 -22.22 -7.91 9.41
C GLN A 135 -22.09 -6.43 9.77
N PHE A 136 -22.09 -5.58 8.77
CA PHE A 136 -22.17 -4.15 8.98
C PHE A 136 -23.55 -3.69 8.55
N GLY A 137 -24.27 -3.05 9.48
CA GLY A 137 -25.59 -2.51 9.19
C GLY A 137 -25.51 -1.39 8.15
N ASP A 138 -26.10 -1.58 6.99
CA ASP A 138 -26.40 -0.52 6.04
C ASP A 138 -27.76 0.06 6.44
N GLY A 139 -27.79 1.38 6.76
CA GLY A 139 -28.95 1.97 7.44
C GLY A 139 -30.18 2.23 6.57
N ALA A 140 -30.10 2.09 5.25
CA ALA A 140 -31.25 2.26 4.39
C ALA A 140 -32.24 1.09 4.58
N ASN A 141 -33.39 1.37 5.13
CA ASN A 141 -34.51 0.44 5.32
C ASN A 141 -34.30 -0.70 6.34
N GLY A 142 -33.40 -0.56 7.33
CA GLY A 142 -33.26 -1.57 8.39
C GLY A 142 -32.68 -2.91 7.92
N ARG A 143 -32.18 -3.00 6.69
CA ARG A 143 -31.52 -4.19 6.18
C ARG A 143 -30.04 -4.16 6.51
N ILE A 144 -29.55 -5.22 7.17
CA ILE A 144 -28.13 -5.43 7.41
C ILE A 144 -27.48 -5.87 6.09
N ALA A 145 -26.69 -5.00 5.48
CA ALA A 145 -25.87 -5.40 4.34
C ALA A 145 -24.60 -6.07 4.84
N LYS A 146 -24.32 -7.27 4.35
CA LYS A 146 -23.04 -7.94 4.59
C LYS A 146 -22.00 -7.28 3.70
N ARG A 147 -21.00 -6.65 4.31
CA ARG A 147 -19.85 -6.09 3.62
C ARG A 147 -18.56 -6.68 4.17
N SER A 148 -17.56 -6.82 3.30
CA SER A 148 -16.21 -7.14 3.76
C SER A 148 -15.61 -5.96 4.52
N ALA A 149 -14.66 -6.22 5.41
CA ALA A 149 -14.04 -5.19 6.21
C ALA A 149 -13.32 -4.13 5.35
N ALA A 150 -12.59 -4.57 4.31
CA ALA A 150 -11.93 -3.65 3.38
C ALA A 150 -12.93 -2.79 2.59
N LEU A 151 -14.02 -3.39 2.09
CA LEU A 151 -15.04 -2.63 1.36
C LEU A 151 -15.77 -1.63 2.26
N LEU A 152 -16.00 -1.99 3.53
CA LEU A 152 -16.59 -1.07 4.49
C LEU A 152 -15.71 0.15 4.71
N LEU A 153 -14.41 -0.05 4.94
CA LEU A 153 -13.46 1.05 5.11
C LEU A 153 -13.39 1.90 3.84
N GLN A 154 -13.31 1.28 2.66
CA GLN A 154 -13.27 2.00 1.39
C GLN A 154 -14.50 2.87 1.17
N ASP A 155 -15.69 2.32 1.42
CA ASP A 155 -16.95 3.07 1.32
C ASP A 155 -17.01 4.24 2.31
N TRP A 156 -16.47 4.03 3.53
CA TRP A 156 -16.39 5.09 4.53
C TRP A 156 -15.43 6.20 4.13
N LEU A 157 -14.24 5.86 3.67
CA LEU A 157 -13.26 6.83 3.19
C LEU A 157 -13.80 7.64 2.01
N ASN A 158 -14.40 6.97 1.03
CA ASN A 158 -14.98 7.63 -0.15
C ASN A 158 -16.18 8.54 0.18
N ALA A 159 -16.86 8.29 1.29
CA ALA A 159 -18.00 9.12 1.74
C ALA A 159 -17.56 10.35 2.54
N ASN A 160 -16.27 10.47 2.90
CA ASN A 160 -15.74 11.54 3.72
C ASN A 160 -14.66 12.31 2.97
N ALA A 161 -14.75 13.66 3.04
CA ALA A 161 -13.72 14.55 2.49
C ALA A 161 -12.73 15.05 3.56
N ASP A 162 -12.99 14.76 4.83
CA ASP A 162 -12.23 15.31 5.96
C ASP A 162 -10.95 14.53 6.25
N PHE A 163 -10.80 13.34 5.67
CA PHE A 163 -9.62 12.46 5.78
C PHE A 163 -9.55 11.48 4.61
N TYR A 164 -8.34 11.03 4.27
CA TYR A 164 -8.11 10.16 3.11
C TYR A 164 -7.71 8.74 3.49
N TRP A 165 -7.13 8.54 4.67
CA TRP A 165 -6.48 7.30 5.05
C TRP A 165 -7.18 6.60 6.19
N GLY A 166 -7.10 5.27 6.21
CA GLY A 166 -7.64 4.46 7.29
C GLY A 166 -6.97 3.11 7.38
N LEU A 167 -7.23 2.40 8.46
CA LEU A 167 -6.67 1.08 8.75
C LEU A 167 -7.77 0.04 8.82
N VAL A 168 -7.51 -1.15 8.29
CA VAL A 168 -8.36 -2.31 8.49
C VAL A 168 -7.54 -3.48 8.98
N PHE A 169 -7.99 -4.11 10.05
CA PHE A 169 -7.38 -5.28 10.68
C PHE A 169 -8.21 -6.53 10.48
N ALA A 170 -7.54 -7.64 10.18
CA ALA A 170 -8.09 -8.98 10.18
C ALA A 170 -7.16 -9.88 11.02
N GLY A 171 -7.45 -9.99 12.32
CA GLY A 171 -6.51 -10.56 13.27
C GLY A 171 -5.24 -9.71 13.37
N ASP A 172 -4.10 -10.34 13.17
CA ASP A 172 -2.76 -9.72 13.16
C ASP A 172 -2.27 -9.30 11.76
N ARG A 173 -3.15 -9.30 10.76
CA ARG A 173 -2.89 -8.67 9.45
C ARG A 173 -3.57 -7.32 9.38
N VAL A 174 -2.91 -6.36 8.75
CA VAL A 174 -3.40 -4.98 8.65
C VAL A 174 -3.19 -4.41 7.27
N ARG A 175 -4.18 -3.67 6.77
CA ARG A 175 -4.07 -2.86 5.55
C ARG A 175 -4.20 -1.38 5.87
N LEU A 176 -3.29 -0.61 5.30
CA LEU A 176 -3.40 0.83 5.15
C LEU A 176 -4.11 1.10 3.83
N MET A 177 -5.21 1.81 3.87
CA MET A 177 -6.05 2.12 2.71
C MET A 177 -6.27 3.62 2.59
N ARG A 178 -6.53 4.07 1.38
CA ARG A 178 -6.86 5.44 1.04
C ARG A 178 -8.19 5.50 0.30
N ASP A 179 -8.85 6.65 0.32
CA ASP A 179 -10.00 6.90 -0.54
C ASP A 179 -9.65 6.60 -2.00
N ASN A 180 -10.52 5.92 -2.70
CA ASN A 180 -10.31 5.51 -4.08
C ASN A 180 -11.65 5.47 -4.83
N ALA A 181 -11.76 6.28 -5.86
CA ALA A 181 -12.94 6.30 -6.71
C ALA A 181 -13.09 5.01 -7.56
N SER A 182 -12.02 4.22 -7.71
CA SER A 182 -12.04 2.98 -8.48
C SER A 182 -12.28 1.77 -7.59
N PHE A 183 -13.50 1.27 -7.56
CA PHE A 183 -13.85 0.01 -6.86
C PHE A 183 -13.33 -1.25 -7.54
N THR A 184 -12.86 -1.17 -8.79
CA THR A 184 -12.42 -2.33 -9.58
C THR A 184 -10.95 -2.67 -9.38
N ARG A 185 -10.16 -1.75 -8.82
CA ARG A 185 -8.73 -1.96 -8.55
C ARG A 185 -8.46 -1.60 -7.10
N PRO A 186 -8.29 -2.60 -6.23
CA PRO A 186 -7.93 -2.35 -4.85
C PRO A 186 -6.57 -1.66 -4.78
N ALA A 187 -6.45 -0.71 -3.84
CA ALA A 187 -5.20 -0.03 -3.56
C ALA A 187 -4.97 -0.06 -2.04
N PHE A 188 -3.92 -0.73 -1.61
CA PHE A 188 -3.57 -0.86 -0.20
C PHE A 188 -2.08 -1.18 0.00
N ILE A 189 -1.61 -0.96 1.21
CA ILE A 189 -0.37 -1.53 1.71
C ILE A 189 -0.74 -2.45 2.85
N GLU A 190 -0.39 -3.73 2.75
CA GLU A 190 -0.68 -4.75 3.76
C GLU A 190 0.59 -5.16 4.49
N ALA A 191 0.49 -5.33 5.81
CA ALA A 191 1.51 -5.94 6.63
C ALA A 191 0.95 -7.18 7.35
N ASP A 192 1.70 -8.27 7.30
CA ASP A 192 1.50 -9.45 8.13
C ASP A 192 2.30 -9.29 9.44
N LEU A 193 1.66 -8.70 10.44
CA LEU A 193 2.30 -8.46 11.75
C LEU A 193 2.61 -9.77 12.46
N GLY A 194 1.82 -10.82 12.22
CA GLY A 194 2.05 -12.15 12.74
C GLY A 194 3.38 -12.72 12.26
N ALA A 195 3.64 -12.67 10.95
CA ALA A 195 4.93 -13.06 10.37
C ALA A 195 6.08 -12.15 10.88
N ILE A 196 5.86 -10.83 10.87
CA ILE A 196 6.86 -9.84 11.32
C ILE A 196 7.34 -10.13 12.75
N PHE A 197 6.42 -10.36 13.67
CA PHE A 197 6.79 -10.58 15.08
C PHE A 197 7.27 -12.00 15.38
N ARG A 198 6.71 -13.01 14.68
CA ARG A 198 7.12 -14.41 14.84
C ARG A 198 8.56 -14.63 14.39
N ASP A 199 8.87 -14.09 13.21
CA ASP A 199 10.13 -14.37 12.52
C ASP A 199 11.18 -13.25 12.72
N ASP A 200 10.95 -12.35 13.68
CA ASP A 200 11.83 -11.22 14.05
C ASP A 200 12.23 -10.33 12.85
N MET A 201 11.28 -10.05 11.97
CA MET A 201 11.50 -9.25 10.74
C MET A 201 11.59 -7.75 11.05
N PHE A 202 12.67 -7.32 11.68
CA PHE A 202 12.82 -5.94 12.15
C PHE A 202 12.82 -4.92 11.00
N ALA A 203 13.33 -5.26 9.83
CA ALA A 203 13.33 -4.36 8.68
C ALA A 203 11.92 -4.08 8.16
N GLU A 204 11.08 -5.11 8.08
CA GLU A 204 9.67 -5.00 7.73
C GLU A 204 8.87 -4.23 8.77
N PHE A 205 9.13 -4.51 10.07
CA PHE A 205 8.53 -3.72 11.13
C PHE A 205 8.90 -2.24 11.01
N THR A 206 10.17 -1.94 10.77
CA THR A 206 10.65 -0.56 10.59
C THR A 206 9.91 0.13 9.45
N ALA A 207 9.80 -0.51 8.29
CA ALA A 207 9.07 0.02 7.14
C ALA A 207 7.60 0.27 7.47
N TRP A 208 6.94 -0.71 8.07
CA TRP A 208 5.54 -0.59 8.45
C TRP A 208 5.31 0.47 9.53
N TRP A 209 6.15 0.48 10.57
CA TRP A 209 6.03 1.44 11.65
C TRP A 209 6.16 2.89 11.16
N LEU A 210 7.11 3.15 10.28
CA LEU A 210 7.32 4.47 9.69
C LEU A 210 6.13 4.92 8.84
N LEU A 211 5.43 4.00 8.17
CA LEU A 211 4.24 4.29 7.37
C LEU A 211 2.98 4.45 8.23
N ALA A 212 2.80 3.59 9.22
CA ALA A 212 1.55 3.46 9.97
C ALA A 212 1.53 4.21 11.32
N HIS A 213 2.62 4.90 11.70
CA HIS A 213 2.65 5.71 12.91
C HIS A 213 1.64 6.85 12.85
N ALA A 214 0.97 7.16 13.97
CA ALA A 214 -0.10 8.16 14.04
C ALA A 214 0.26 9.51 13.42
N SER A 215 1.52 9.96 13.57
CA SER A 215 2.01 11.22 13.00
C SER A 215 1.96 11.29 11.47
N ARG A 216 1.77 10.16 10.78
CA ARG A 216 1.74 10.13 9.30
C ARG A 216 0.39 10.50 8.71
N PHE A 217 -0.65 10.48 9.50
CA PHE A 217 -2.03 10.76 9.06
C PHE A 217 -2.42 12.24 9.10
N GLY A 218 -1.48 13.12 9.39
CA GLY A 218 -1.69 14.56 9.49
C GLY A 218 -2.08 15.02 10.90
N GLN A 219 -2.14 16.32 11.08
CA GLN A 219 -2.46 16.96 12.36
C GLN A 219 -3.91 17.41 12.42
N ALA A 220 -4.49 17.45 13.61
CA ALA A 220 -5.82 17.98 13.83
C ALA A 220 -5.94 19.42 13.28
N GLY A 221 -7.01 19.68 12.51
CA GLY A 221 -7.27 20.99 11.91
C GLY A 221 -6.49 21.30 10.62
N ALA A 222 -5.48 20.51 10.24
CA ALA A 222 -4.80 20.68 8.96
C ALA A 222 -5.59 20.02 7.80
N PRO A 223 -5.47 20.49 6.56
CA PRO A 223 -6.06 19.82 5.40
C PRO A 223 -5.57 18.37 5.27
N PRO A 224 -6.41 17.41 4.85
CA PRO A 224 -5.99 16.02 4.64
C PRO A 224 -4.84 15.87 3.63
N SER A 225 -4.76 16.77 2.65
CA SER A 225 -3.68 16.81 1.65
C SER A 225 -2.29 17.14 2.23
N GLU A 226 -2.22 17.70 3.44
CA GLU A 226 -0.95 18.00 4.11
C GLU A 226 -0.44 16.82 4.95
N ALA A 227 -1.14 15.69 4.95
CA ALA A 227 -0.67 14.47 5.65
C ALA A 227 0.65 13.98 5.03
N PRO A 228 1.65 13.59 5.86
CA PRO A 228 2.91 13.06 5.34
C PRO A 228 2.76 11.85 4.41
N LEU A 229 1.74 11.03 4.60
CA LEU A 229 1.39 9.94 3.68
C LEU A 229 1.01 10.45 2.28
N GLU A 230 0.32 11.60 2.17
CA GLU A 230 0.00 12.21 0.88
C GLU A 230 1.26 12.69 0.18
N HIS A 231 2.16 13.36 0.88
CA HIS A 231 3.43 13.79 0.33
C HIS A 231 4.26 12.62 -0.22
N TRP A 232 4.29 11.50 0.49
CA TRP A 232 4.99 10.29 0.02
C TRP A 232 4.31 9.65 -1.19
N ARG A 233 2.99 9.65 -1.21
CA ARG A 233 2.21 9.18 -2.35
C ARG A 233 2.48 10.04 -3.59
N GLU A 234 2.42 11.36 -3.46
CA GLU A 234 2.67 12.31 -4.55
C GLU A 234 4.11 12.18 -5.07
N ALA A 235 5.10 12.17 -4.17
CA ALA A 235 6.51 11.97 -4.54
C ALA A 235 6.72 10.64 -5.31
N GLY A 236 6.06 9.55 -4.89
CA GLY A 236 6.09 8.27 -5.60
C GLY A 236 5.45 8.34 -6.99
N MET A 237 4.34 9.06 -7.13
CA MET A 237 3.66 9.26 -8.42
C MET A 237 4.50 10.12 -9.38
N GLU A 238 5.09 11.20 -8.89
CA GLU A 238 5.98 12.07 -9.68
C GLU A 238 7.22 11.29 -10.16
N ALA A 239 7.88 10.54 -9.26
CA ALA A 239 9.01 9.69 -9.61
C ALA A 239 8.61 8.65 -10.68
N GLY A 240 7.47 8.00 -10.54
CA GLY A 240 6.95 7.05 -11.52
C GLY A 240 6.63 7.69 -12.88
N THR A 241 6.16 8.93 -12.90
CA THR A 241 5.92 9.68 -14.13
C THR A 241 7.24 10.05 -14.80
N ALA A 242 8.22 10.56 -14.05
CA ALA A 242 9.55 10.89 -14.57
C ALA A 242 10.27 9.67 -15.16
N VAL A 243 10.18 8.50 -14.51
CA VAL A 243 10.74 7.24 -15.03
C VAL A 243 10.06 6.84 -16.34
N ARG A 244 8.74 6.95 -16.43
CA ARG A 244 7.98 6.65 -17.65
C ARG A 244 8.38 7.57 -18.82
N ASP A 245 8.51 8.87 -18.56
CA ASP A 245 8.90 9.84 -19.59
C ASP A 245 10.33 9.60 -20.06
N LYS A 246 11.25 9.30 -19.13
CA LYS A 246 12.61 8.93 -19.47
C LYS A 246 12.68 7.62 -20.30
N LEU A 247 11.89 6.61 -19.93
CA LEU A 247 11.81 5.35 -20.69
C LEU A 247 11.27 5.62 -22.10
N ARG A 248 10.22 6.43 -22.24
CA ARG A 248 9.68 6.84 -23.55
C ARG A 248 10.75 7.49 -24.42
N GLY A 249 11.48 8.46 -23.88
CA GLY A 249 12.58 9.12 -24.60
C GLY A 249 13.70 8.16 -25.00
N ASN A 250 14.06 7.21 -24.13
CA ASN A 250 15.06 6.21 -24.41
C ASN A 250 14.60 5.23 -25.51
N VAL A 251 13.32 4.80 -25.48
CA VAL A 251 12.72 3.95 -26.53
C VAL A 251 12.72 4.67 -27.87
N GLU A 252 12.33 5.94 -27.91
CA GLU A 252 12.36 6.76 -29.11
C GLU A 252 13.79 6.88 -29.69
N SER A 253 14.76 7.17 -28.84
CA SER A 253 16.17 7.22 -29.23
C SER A 253 16.71 5.88 -29.78
N ALA A 254 16.32 4.76 -29.16
CA ALA A 254 16.68 3.42 -29.61
C ALA A 254 16.06 3.12 -30.98
N LEU A 255 14.79 3.44 -31.17
CA LEU A 255 14.08 3.27 -32.47
C LEU A 255 14.78 4.06 -33.58
N LEU A 256 15.14 5.32 -33.31
CA LEU A 256 15.86 6.16 -34.26
C LEU A 256 17.25 5.59 -34.59
N ALA A 257 17.99 5.11 -33.61
CA ALA A 257 19.31 4.50 -33.81
C ALA A 257 19.23 3.22 -34.63
N ILE A 258 18.31 2.32 -34.29
CA ILE A 258 18.06 1.07 -35.02
C ILE A 258 17.61 1.37 -36.46
N GLY A 259 16.65 2.30 -36.64
CA GLY A 259 16.15 2.69 -37.95
C GLY A 259 17.23 3.28 -38.85
N LYS A 260 18.06 4.18 -38.32
CA LYS A 260 19.22 4.75 -39.04
C LYS A 260 20.23 3.67 -39.40
N GLY A 261 20.54 2.75 -38.48
CA GLY A 261 21.46 1.62 -38.73
C GLY A 261 20.92 0.69 -39.82
N LEU A 262 19.67 0.26 -39.71
CA LEU A 262 19.04 -0.63 -40.71
C LEU A 262 18.99 -0.01 -42.10
N LEU A 263 18.52 1.22 -42.22
CA LEU A 263 18.40 1.91 -43.50
C LEU A 263 19.78 2.33 -44.09
N GLY A 264 20.75 2.65 -43.21
CA GLY A 264 22.07 3.06 -43.62
C GLY A 264 22.92 1.92 -44.17
N HIS A 265 22.78 0.71 -43.62
CA HIS A 265 23.59 -0.44 -43.98
C HIS A 265 22.86 -1.50 -44.85
N ASN A 266 21.60 -1.25 -45.25
CA ASN A 266 20.79 -2.19 -45.99
C ASN A 266 20.13 -1.54 -47.25
N PRO A 267 20.89 -1.42 -48.35
CA PRO A 267 20.35 -0.79 -49.56
C PRO A 267 19.11 -1.46 -50.14
N GLU A 268 19.00 -2.81 -50.00
CA GLU A 268 17.79 -3.53 -50.41
C GLU A 268 16.56 -3.15 -49.62
N LEU A 269 16.71 -2.99 -48.30
CA LEU A 269 15.61 -2.57 -47.43
C LEU A 269 15.14 -1.16 -47.80
N ARG A 270 16.05 -0.25 -48.10
CA ARG A 270 15.74 1.10 -48.56
C ARG A 270 14.98 1.05 -49.89
N ARG A 271 15.44 0.26 -50.88
CA ARG A 271 14.78 0.09 -52.17
C ARG A 271 13.34 -0.44 -51.99
N LYS A 272 13.13 -1.49 -51.17
CA LYS A 272 11.79 -2.00 -50.89
C LYS A 272 10.83 -0.97 -50.32
N ILE A 273 11.34 -0.03 -49.53
CA ILE A 273 10.54 1.09 -48.99
C ILE A 273 10.25 2.11 -50.13
N ASP A 274 11.26 2.48 -50.92
CA ASP A 274 11.13 3.42 -52.00
C ASP A 274 10.16 2.91 -53.10
N ASP A 275 10.21 1.58 -53.38
CA ASP A 275 9.31 0.90 -54.32
C ASP A 275 7.91 0.57 -53.72
N ASN A 276 7.60 0.99 -52.50
CA ASN A 276 6.38 0.69 -51.74
C ASN A 276 6.11 -0.82 -51.52
N GLU A 277 7.09 -1.68 -51.65
CA GLU A 277 6.99 -3.10 -51.32
C GLU A 277 6.91 -3.34 -49.82
N LEU A 278 7.51 -2.44 -49.03
CA LEU A 278 7.46 -2.44 -47.58
C LEU A 278 7.04 -1.06 -47.06
N SER A 279 5.96 -0.99 -46.30
CA SER A 279 5.54 0.28 -45.71
C SER A 279 6.44 0.71 -44.56
N MET A 280 6.76 2.00 -44.45
CA MET A 280 7.52 2.58 -43.32
C MET A 280 6.86 2.26 -41.98
N GLN A 281 5.52 2.23 -41.93
CA GLN A 281 4.76 1.87 -40.75
C GLN A 281 5.03 0.42 -40.31
N SER A 282 5.09 -0.52 -41.26
CA SER A 282 5.39 -1.93 -40.98
C SER A 282 6.80 -2.09 -40.44
N LEU A 283 7.80 -1.38 -41.01
CA LEU A 283 9.15 -1.34 -40.49
C LEU A 283 9.19 -0.81 -39.06
N PHE A 284 8.49 0.31 -38.80
CA PHE A 284 8.42 0.91 -37.47
C PHE A 284 7.83 -0.06 -36.44
N GLU A 285 6.73 -0.74 -36.76
CA GLU A 285 6.10 -1.74 -35.88
C GLU A 285 7.03 -2.92 -35.55
N GLN A 286 7.84 -3.39 -36.52
CA GLN A 286 8.82 -4.45 -36.28
C GLN A 286 9.97 -3.99 -35.39
N MET A 287 10.46 -2.78 -35.60
CA MET A 287 11.48 -2.17 -34.73
C MET A 287 10.95 -2.00 -33.31
N LEU A 288 9.73 -1.51 -33.16
CA LEU A 288 9.07 -1.33 -31.86
C LEU A 288 8.94 -2.67 -31.12
N ARG A 289 8.47 -3.73 -31.80
CA ARG A 289 8.42 -5.09 -31.24
C ARG A 289 9.79 -5.59 -30.80
N THR A 290 10.84 -5.30 -31.57
CA THR A 290 12.21 -5.70 -31.25
C THR A 290 12.70 -4.97 -30.00
N VAL A 291 12.49 -3.67 -29.90
CA VAL A 291 12.84 -2.88 -28.70
C VAL A 291 12.11 -3.39 -27.46
N TYR A 292 10.80 -3.66 -27.54
CA TYR A 292 10.04 -4.22 -26.41
C TYR A 292 10.56 -5.59 -25.99
N ARG A 293 10.92 -6.47 -26.94
CA ARG A 293 11.53 -7.77 -26.61
C ARG A 293 12.86 -7.62 -25.89
N LEU A 294 13.71 -6.69 -26.33
CA LEU A 294 14.98 -6.40 -25.68
C LEU A 294 14.79 -5.84 -24.27
N ILE A 295 13.86 -4.92 -24.08
CA ILE A 295 13.51 -4.39 -22.75
C ILE A 295 13.01 -5.53 -21.85
N PHE A 296 12.11 -6.40 -22.37
CA PHE A 296 11.60 -7.53 -21.60
C PHE A 296 12.72 -8.48 -21.17
N LEU A 297 13.62 -8.81 -22.08
CA LEU A 297 14.77 -9.68 -21.79
C LEU A 297 15.71 -9.05 -20.76
N ALA A 298 16.01 -7.76 -20.90
CA ALA A 298 16.86 -7.04 -19.94
C ALA A 298 16.23 -7.00 -18.54
N VAL A 299 14.91 -6.77 -18.45
CA VAL A 299 14.20 -6.77 -17.16
C VAL A 299 14.13 -8.18 -16.57
N ALA A 300 13.95 -9.21 -17.41
CA ALA A 300 13.95 -10.60 -16.96
C ALA A 300 15.32 -11.05 -16.43
N GLU A 301 16.41 -10.60 -17.08
CA GLU A 301 17.77 -10.83 -16.63
C GLU A 301 18.05 -10.12 -15.29
N ASP A 302 17.68 -8.84 -15.18
CA ASP A 302 17.85 -8.04 -13.95
C ASP A 302 17.08 -8.64 -12.73
N ARG A 303 16.03 -9.42 -13.01
CA ARG A 303 15.22 -10.09 -12.00
C ARG A 303 15.56 -11.57 -11.80
N ASP A 304 16.65 -12.06 -12.34
CA ASP A 304 17.07 -13.47 -12.31
C ASP A 304 15.96 -14.45 -12.78
N LEU A 305 15.13 -14.03 -13.74
CA LEU A 305 14.06 -14.86 -14.31
C LEU A 305 14.48 -15.64 -15.57
N LEU A 306 15.67 -15.39 -16.07
CA LEU A 306 16.27 -16.12 -17.19
C LEU A 306 17.21 -17.18 -16.64
N HIS A 307 16.84 -18.45 -16.81
CA HIS A 307 17.68 -19.64 -16.50
C HIS A 307 18.36 -20.13 -17.75
#